data_c0d85f8b545be1ad79173c0ec5b7ecb9
#
_entry.id   c0d85f8b545be1ad79173c0ec5b7ecb9
#
_cell.length_a   1.000
_cell.length_b   1.000
_cell.length_c   1.000
_cell.angle_alpha   90.00
_cell.angle_beta   90.00
_cell.angle_gamma   90.00
#
_symmetry.space_group_name_H-M   'P 1'
#
loop_
_entity.id
_entity.type
_entity.pdbx_description
1 polymer ?
#
loop_
_entity_poly.entity_id
_entity_poly.type
_entity_poly.pdbx_seq_one_letter_code
_entity_poly.pdbx_strand_id
1 'polypeptide(L)'
;MNLYLSDGAILRFTDNPEDYLPAVMTSWEGMECYNYSPLVYAFDCENVAITGTGTLQPIMDTWRKWFKRPKPHMDALAELYTMASTDVPVEKRQMAKGENNLRPHLIHFNRCKNVLLDQFKIRESPFWTIHLYMCDGGIVRNLDVYAHGHNNDGVDLEMSRNFLIEDCKFDQGDDAVVIKAGRNQDAWRLDTPCENIVIRNCDIIKGHTLLGIGSEMSGGIRNVYMHDCAAPDSVFRLFFAKTNHRRGGFIENIHMENVKAGKMQRVLEIDTDVLYQWRDLVPTYEERITRIDGLYMTNVTCERTEAIYDLKGDAKLPAKNVVIKNVHADEVTKFIKNVHNV
;
A
#
# COMPACT_ATOMS: atom_id res chain seq x y z
N MET A 1 4.83 16.72 17.94
CA MET A 1 3.42 16.59 18.45
C MET A 1 3.12 15.12 18.69
N ASN A 2 2.41 14.74 19.75
CA ASN A 2 2.00 13.36 20.00
C ASN A 2 0.50 13.29 20.35
N LEU A 3 -0.25 12.48 19.61
CA LEU A 3 -1.60 12.06 19.99
C LEU A 3 -1.45 10.84 20.91
N TYR A 4 -1.69 11.01 22.22
CA TYR A 4 -1.61 9.92 23.17
C TYR A 4 -3.00 9.32 23.43
N LEU A 5 -3.14 8.03 23.15
CA LEU A 5 -4.36 7.25 23.33
C LEU A 5 -4.26 6.45 24.64
N SER A 6 -4.89 6.93 25.70
CA SER A 6 -4.89 6.25 26.99
C SER A 6 -5.48 4.84 26.89
N ASP A 7 -5.13 4.00 27.85
CA ASP A 7 -5.70 2.66 27.94
C ASP A 7 -7.23 2.69 28.05
N GLY A 8 -7.89 1.84 27.26
CA GLY A 8 -9.35 1.80 27.16
C GLY A 8 -10.00 2.99 26.44
N ALA A 9 -9.25 4.02 26.04
CA ALA A 9 -9.81 5.13 25.26
C ALA A 9 -10.15 4.68 23.84
N ILE A 10 -11.31 5.12 23.35
CA ILE A 10 -11.74 4.93 21.96
C ILE A 10 -11.97 6.30 21.34
N LEU A 11 -11.11 6.70 20.41
CA LEU A 11 -11.31 7.90 19.60
C LEU A 11 -12.17 7.52 18.40
N ARG A 12 -13.40 8.00 18.38
CA ARG A 12 -14.34 7.78 17.30
C ARG A 12 -14.34 8.95 16.33
N PHE A 13 -14.44 8.62 15.03
CA PHE A 13 -14.53 9.60 13.95
C PHE A 13 -15.91 9.51 13.32
N THR A 14 -16.52 10.65 13.05
CA THR A 14 -17.77 10.73 12.30
C THR A 14 -17.60 10.21 10.87
N ASP A 15 -18.68 9.81 10.24
CA ASP A 15 -18.71 9.43 8.83
C ASP A 15 -19.45 10.44 7.94
N ASN A 16 -19.65 11.67 8.47
CA ASN A 16 -20.16 12.78 7.67
C ASN A 16 -18.99 13.45 6.92
N PRO A 17 -18.94 13.41 5.57
CA PRO A 17 -17.85 14.01 4.80
C PRO A 17 -17.64 15.50 5.05
N GLU A 18 -18.70 16.25 5.38
CA GLU A 18 -18.62 17.70 5.63
C GLU A 18 -17.73 18.03 6.86
N ASP A 19 -17.58 17.09 7.81
CA ASP A 19 -16.73 17.27 8.98
C ASP A 19 -15.23 17.21 8.62
N TYR A 20 -14.91 16.80 7.41
CA TYR A 20 -13.54 16.67 6.87
C TYR A 20 -13.19 17.78 5.86
N LEU A 21 -13.93 18.88 5.91
CA LEU A 21 -13.63 20.12 5.17
C LEU A 21 -12.97 21.15 6.10
N PRO A 22 -12.17 22.09 5.57
CA PRO A 22 -11.86 22.28 4.15
C PRO A 22 -10.98 21.17 3.59
N ALA A 23 -11.00 21.01 2.25
CA ALA A 23 -10.13 20.08 1.55
C ALA A 23 -8.66 20.32 1.87
N VAL A 24 -7.90 19.25 2.08
CA VAL A 24 -6.47 19.32 2.37
C VAL A 24 -5.64 18.64 1.28
N MET A 25 -4.37 19.02 1.19
CA MET A 25 -3.41 18.41 0.28
C MET A 25 -3.14 16.96 0.69
N THR A 26 -3.39 16.02 -0.21
CA THR A 26 -3.22 14.58 0.00
C THR A 26 -2.75 13.89 -1.28
N SER A 27 -2.51 12.59 -1.21
CA SER A 27 -2.36 11.70 -2.38
C SER A 27 -3.49 10.67 -2.36
N TRP A 28 -4.12 10.44 -3.50
CA TRP A 28 -5.14 9.42 -3.66
C TRP A 28 -4.74 8.45 -4.77
N GLU A 29 -4.46 7.20 -4.41
CA GLU A 29 -3.91 6.16 -5.31
C GLU A 29 -2.72 6.66 -6.16
N GLY A 30 -1.77 7.35 -5.54
CA GLY A 30 -0.53 7.79 -6.19
C GLY A 30 -0.64 9.10 -6.97
N MET A 31 -1.71 9.86 -6.79
CA MET A 31 -1.93 11.16 -7.44
C MET A 31 -2.21 12.24 -6.42
N GLU A 32 -1.46 13.32 -6.46
CA GLU A 32 -1.67 14.47 -5.58
C GLU A 32 -2.96 15.22 -5.90
N CYS A 33 -3.73 15.55 -4.87
CA CYS A 33 -4.95 16.33 -4.99
C CYS A 33 -5.34 16.98 -3.66
N TYR A 34 -6.32 17.87 -3.70
CA TYR A 34 -7.04 18.34 -2.51
C TYR A 34 -8.30 17.52 -2.34
N ASN A 35 -8.41 16.81 -1.24
CA ASN A 35 -9.55 15.94 -0.94
C ASN A 35 -10.03 16.13 0.51
N TYR A 36 -11.08 15.44 0.91
CA TYR A 36 -11.49 15.37 2.32
C TYR A 36 -10.29 15.04 3.20
N SER A 37 -10.18 15.76 4.32
CA SER A 37 -9.10 15.50 5.27
C SER A 37 -9.10 14.03 5.69
N PRO A 38 -7.94 13.36 5.72
CA PRO A 38 -7.80 12.11 6.45
C PRO A 38 -8.26 12.28 7.91
N LEU A 39 -8.72 11.19 8.53
CA LEU A 39 -9.30 11.27 9.86
C LEU A 39 -8.26 11.69 10.90
N VAL A 40 -7.02 11.26 10.74
CA VAL A 40 -5.85 11.77 11.47
C VAL A 40 -4.83 12.24 10.43
N TYR A 41 -4.57 13.53 10.42
CA TYR A 41 -3.76 14.17 9.38
C TYR A 41 -2.60 14.97 9.95
N ALA A 42 -1.44 14.85 9.34
CA ALA A 42 -0.28 15.70 9.58
C ALA A 42 0.38 16.05 8.24
N PHE A 43 0.74 17.31 8.06
CA PHE A 43 1.40 17.81 6.86
C PHE A 43 2.62 18.63 7.23
N ASP A 44 3.78 18.29 6.63
CA ASP A 44 5.06 18.98 6.81
C ASP A 44 5.45 19.17 8.30
N CYS A 45 5.25 18.09 9.09
CA CYS A 45 5.55 18.10 10.51
C CYS A 45 6.83 17.33 10.83
N GLU A 46 7.53 17.75 11.87
CA GLU A 46 8.65 17.00 12.44
C GLU A 46 8.31 16.47 13.83
N ASN A 47 8.84 15.28 14.18
CA ASN A 47 8.62 14.62 15.46
C ASN A 47 7.13 14.44 15.77
N VAL A 48 6.40 13.81 14.86
CA VAL A 48 4.98 13.54 14.97
C VAL A 48 4.72 12.10 15.40
N ALA A 49 3.81 11.90 16.35
CA ALA A 49 3.54 10.58 16.88
C ALA A 49 2.06 10.33 17.19
N ILE A 50 1.69 9.05 17.14
CA ILE A 50 0.49 8.50 17.79
C ILE A 50 0.98 7.37 18.70
N THR A 51 0.69 7.44 19.99
CA THR A 51 1.16 6.45 20.96
C THR A 51 0.10 6.08 21.98
N GLY A 52 0.33 5.01 22.74
CA GLY A 52 -0.56 4.54 23.78
C GLY A 52 -1.38 3.33 23.34
N THR A 53 -2.21 2.78 24.24
CA THR A 53 -2.88 1.48 24.06
C THR A 53 -4.35 1.58 23.69
N GLY A 54 -4.87 2.81 23.48
CA GLY A 54 -6.24 3.05 23.06
C GLY A 54 -6.53 2.66 21.60
N THR A 55 -7.68 3.03 21.12
CA THR A 55 -8.21 2.60 19.82
C THR A 55 -8.65 3.78 18.95
N LEU A 56 -8.30 3.75 17.68
CA LEU A 56 -8.89 4.59 16.64
C LEU A 56 -10.01 3.79 15.95
N GLN A 57 -11.21 4.35 15.89
CA GLN A 57 -12.38 3.67 15.34
C GLN A 57 -13.32 4.65 14.64
N PRO A 58 -13.34 4.69 13.30
CA PRO A 58 -14.32 5.46 12.55
C PRO A 58 -15.72 4.82 12.59
N ILE A 59 -16.75 5.64 12.45
CA ILE A 59 -18.07 5.21 12.02
C ILE A 59 -17.98 4.96 10.52
N MET A 60 -18.64 3.88 10.02
CA MET A 60 -18.37 3.38 8.68
C MET A 60 -19.57 3.39 7.72
N ASP A 61 -20.75 3.86 8.15
CA ASP A 61 -21.99 3.69 7.37
C ASP A 61 -21.92 4.41 6.02
N THR A 62 -21.39 5.62 5.98
CA THR A 62 -21.19 6.37 4.74
C THR A 62 -20.04 5.79 3.91
N TRP A 63 -18.90 5.51 4.53
CA TRP A 63 -17.73 5.00 3.82
C TRP A 63 -17.98 3.63 3.18
N ARG A 64 -18.75 2.75 3.81
CA ARG A 64 -19.14 1.45 3.22
C ARG A 64 -20.01 1.58 1.98
N LYS A 65 -20.83 2.62 1.87
CA LYS A 65 -21.56 2.92 0.63
C LYS A 65 -20.61 3.29 -0.50
N TRP A 66 -19.54 4.03 -0.18
CA TRP A 66 -18.54 4.44 -1.15
C TRP A 66 -17.61 3.28 -1.59
N PHE A 67 -17.49 2.19 -0.79
CA PHE A 67 -16.78 0.97 -1.20
C PHE A 67 -17.34 0.35 -2.48
N LYS A 68 -18.64 0.52 -2.73
CA LYS A 68 -19.31 -0.02 -3.92
C LYS A 68 -18.96 0.69 -5.21
N ARG A 69 -18.12 1.70 -5.16
CA ARG A 69 -17.71 2.54 -6.30
C ARG A 69 -18.90 3.02 -7.12
N PRO A 70 -19.82 3.78 -6.54
CA PRO A 70 -20.96 4.31 -7.27
C PRO A 70 -20.50 5.23 -8.42
N LYS A 71 -21.39 5.54 -9.36
CA LYS A 71 -21.05 6.36 -10.53
C LYS A 71 -20.31 7.67 -10.17
N PRO A 72 -20.72 8.45 -9.15
CA PRO A 72 -19.98 9.66 -8.76
C PRO A 72 -18.52 9.40 -8.37
N HIS A 73 -18.23 8.26 -7.70
CA HIS A 73 -16.86 7.84 -7.41
C HIS A 73 -16.07 7.57 -8.69
N MET A 74 -16.68 6.89 -9.67
CA MET A 74 -16.02 6.57 -10.94
C MET A 74 -15.76 7.82 -11.77
N ASP A 75 -16.71 8.76 -11.78
CA ASP A 75 -16.56 10.05 -12.47
C ASP A 75 -15.42 10.89 -11.82
N ALA A 76 -15.38 10.94 -10.49
CA ALA A 76 -14.31 11.62 -9.75
C ALA A 76 -12.94 11.00 -10.00
N LEU A 77 -12.87 9.67 -10.05
CA LEU A 77 -11.64 8.94 -10.36
C LEU A 77 -11.15 9.27 -11.78
N ALA A 78 -12.05 9.26 -12.78
CA ALA A 78 -11.72 9.65 -14.15
C ALA A 78 -11.27 11.11 -14.25
N GLU A 79 -11.90 12.01 -13.51
CA GLU A 79 -11.50 13.42 -13.41
C GLU A 79 -10.08 13.55 -12.86
N LEU A 80 -9.77 12.89 -11.73
CA LEU A 80 -8.45 12.94 -11.11
C LEU A 80 -7.38 12.35 -12.02
N TYR A 81 -7.64 11.19 -12.66
CA TYR A 81 -6.72 10.60 -13.64
C TYR A 81 -6.45 11.55 -14.81
N THR A 82 -7.48 12.22 -15.32
CA THR A 82 -7.33 13.18 -16.39
C THR A 82 -6.46 14.35 -15.96
N MET A 83 -6.77 14.96 -14.83
CA MET A 83 -6.02 16.11 -14.32
C MET A 83 -4.54 15.75 -14.04
N ALA A 84 -4.28 14.60 -13.42
CA ALA A 84 -2.93 14.16 -13.11
C ALA A 84 -2.12 13.84 -14.37
N SER A 85 -2.74 13.26 -15.40
CA SER A 85 -2.08 12.86 -16.65
C SER A 85 -1.93 14.00 -17.67
N THR A 86 -2.54 15.14 -17.44
CA THR A 86 -2.48 16.34 -18.32
C THR A 86 -1.87 17.55 -17.63
N ASP A 87 -1.06 17.31 -16.60
CA ASP A 87 -0.28 18.32 -15.86
C ASP A 87 -1.12 19.48 -15.29
N VAL A 88 -2.39 19.20 -14.94
CA VAL A 88 -3.17 20.20 -14.19
C VAL A 88 -2.51 20.43 -12.82
N PRO A 89 -2.22 21.70 -12.44
CA PRO A 89 -1.61 22.00 -11.15
C PRO A 89 -2.39 21.40 -9.97
N VAL A 90 -1.66 20.87 -8.97
CA VAL A 90 -2.24 20.12 -7.85
C VAL A 90 -3.29 20.96 -7.11
N GLU A 91 -3.06 22.26 -6.95
CA GLU A 91 -3.98 23.20 -6.27
C GLU A 91 -5.34 23.32 -6.98
N LYS A 92 -5.39 22.97 -8.25
CA LYS A 92 -6.64 22.95 -9.05
C LYS A 92 -7.35 21.59 -9.01
N ARG A 93 -6.73 20.56 -8.49
CA ARG A 93 -7.31 19.22 -8.38
C ARG A 93 -8.15 19.10 -7.11
N GLN A 94 -9.28 19.82 -7.09
CA GLN A 94 -10.20 19.88 -5.95
C GLN A 94 -11.20 18.73 -6.01
N MET A 95 -11.00 17.70 -5.18
CA MET A 95 -11.77 16.47 -5.22
C MET A 95 -12.83 16.36 -4.11
N ALA A 96 -12.72 17.12 -3.02
CA ALA A 96 -13.72 17.17 -1.95
C ALA A 96 -14.89 18.09 -2.36
N LYS A 97 -15.65 17.67 -3.37
CA LYS A 97 -16.77 18.45 -3.92
C LYS A 97 -17.92 17.52 -4.33
N GLY A 98 -19.16 17.97 -4.06
CA GLY A 98 -20.35 17.25 -4.48
C GLY A 98 -20.36 15.81 -3.99
N GLU A 99 -20.66 14.87 -4.88
CA GLU A 99 -20.76 13.45 -4.59
C GLU A 99 -19.49 12.65 -5.02
N ASN A 100 -18.34 13.28 -5.03
CA ASN A 100 -17.11 12.67 -5.58
C ASN A 100 -16.71 11.37 -4.87
N ASN A 101 -17.10 11.16 -3.65
CA ASN A 101 -16.97 9.87 -2.92
C ASN A 101 -15.55 9.27 -2.93
N LEU A 102 -14.50 10.09 -3.06
CA LEU A 102 -13.12 9.67 -2.87
C LEU A 102 -12.83 9.60 -1.37
N ARG A 103 -12.83 8.39 -0.84
CA ARG A 103 -12.69 8.13 0.59
C ARG A 103 -11.38 8.68 1.15
N PRO A 104 -11.39 9.34 2.33
CA PRO A 104 -10.17 9.73 3.01
C PRO A 104 -9.44 8.51 3.61
N HIS A 105 -8.13 8.63 3.81
CA HIS A 105 -7.36 7.68 4.62
C HIS A 105 -7.75 7.78 6.11
N LEU A 106 -7.50 6.73 6.90
CA LEU A 106 -7.65 6.85 8.35
C LEU A 106 -6.51 7.70 8.93
N ILE A 107 -5.27 7.29 8.74
CA ILE A 107 -4.08 8.06 9.11
C ILE A 107 -3.34 8.44 7.83
N HIS A 108 -3.06 9.71 7.65
CA HIS A 108 -2.23 10.19 6.55
C HIS A 108 -1.23 11.23 7.03
N PHE A 109 0.03 10.84 7.08
CA PHE A 109 1.12 11.76 7.32
C PHE A 109 1.82 12.08 6.00
N ASN A 110 1.87 13.35 5.67
CA ASN A 110 2.33 13.83 4.38
C ASN A 110 3.55 14.74 4.60
N ARG A 111 4.69 14.38 4.01
CA ARG A 111 5.98 15.11 4.12
C ARG A 111 6.46 15.29 5.57
N CYS A 112 6.14 14.34 6.43
CA CYS A 112 6.56 14.38 7.83
C CYS A 112 7.93 13.75 8.03
N LYS A 113 8.62 14.17 9.08
CA LYS A 113 9.91 13.60 9.50
C LYS A 113 9.85 13.09 10.93
N ASN A 114 10.60 12.01 11.21
CA ASN A 114 10.66 11.38 12.53
C ASN A 114 9.25 10.98 13.02
N VAL A 115 8.62 10.06 12.31
CA VAL A 115 7.28 9.55 12.60
C VAL A 115 7.35 8.40 13.62
N LEU A 116 6.48 8.40 14.62
CA LEU A 116 6.30 7.27 15.52
C LEU A 116 4.82 6.88 15.64
N LEU A 117 4.50 5.64 15.26
CA LEU A 117 3.20 5.02 15.48
C LEU A 117 3.41 3.80 16.39
N ASP A 118 2.91 3.83 17.64
CA ASP A 118 3.27 2.82 18.65
C ASP A 118 2.13 2.42 19.57
N GLN A 119 1.85 1.10 19.67
CA GLN A 119 1.02 0.39 20.64
C GLN A 119 -0.51 0.52 20.50
N PHE A 120 -1.04 1.41 19.72
CA PHE A 120 -2.49 1.58 19.59
C PHE A 120 -3.15 0.55 18.67
N LYS A 121 -4.47 0.50 18.78
CA LYS A 121 -5.31 -0.36 17.97
C LYS A 121 -6.06 0.45 16.92
N ILE A 122 -6.29 -0.17 15.76
CA ILE A 122 -7.17 0.37 14.73
C ILE A 122 -8.30 -0.62 14.51
N ARG A 123 -9.52 -0.11 14.43
CA ARG A 123 -10.73 -0.89 14.15
C ARG A 123 -11.52 -0.19 13.06
N GLU A 124 -11.41 -0.70 11.84
CA GLU A 124 -11.96 -0.20 10.58
C GLU A 124 -11.19 1.02 10.00
N SER A 125 -11.33 1.21 8.70
CA SER A 125 -10.78 2.34 7.95
C SER A 125 -11.65 2.67 6.74
N PRO A 126 -11.79 3.95 6.36
CA PRO A 126 -12.49 4.33 5.14
C PRO A 126 -11.78 3.89 3.85
N PHE A 127 -10.44 3.88 3.88
CA PHE A 127 -9.58 3.62 2.73
C PHE A 127 -8.25 3.02 3.23
N TRP A 128 -7.10 3.23 2.57
CA TRP A 128 -5.79 2.83 3.09
C TRP A 128 -5.65 3.26 4.55
N THR A 129 -5.28 2.30 5.41
CA THR A 129 -5.42 2.51 6.85
C THR A 129 -4.36 3.46 7.40
N ILE A 130 -3.09 3.18 7.11
CA ILE A 130 -1.95 4.04 7.49
C ILE A 130 -1.20 4.40 6.21
N HIS A 131 -1.33 5.64 5.77
CA HIS A 131 -0.64 6.14 4.59
C HIS A 131 0.44 7.14 4.98
N LEU A 132 1.69 6.75 4.79
CA LEU A 132 2.87 7.59 5.04
C LEU A 132 3.42 8.02 3.68
N TYR A 133 3.16 9.29 3.33
CA TYR A 133 3.43 9.85 2.01
C TYR A 133 4.59 10.85 2.05
N MET A 134 5.65 10.58 1.29
CA MET A 134 6.86 11.42 1.23
C MET A 134 7.49 11.70 2.61
N CYS A 135 7.36 10.76 3.54
CA CYS A 135 7.90 10.89 4.89
C CYS A 135 9.36 10.41 4.96
N ASP A 136 10.14 10.98 5.86
CA ASP A 136 11.55 10.63 6.07
C ASP A 136 11.84 10.26 7.52
N GLY A 137 12.13 9.00 7.73
CA GLY A 137 12.45 8.44 9.04
C GLY A 137 11.22 8.16 9.89
N GLY A 138 11.06 6.92 10.33
CA GLY A 138 9.99 6.60 11.26
C GLY A 138 9.94 5.14 11.68
N ILE A 139 9.12 4.90 12.71
CA ILE A 139 8.86 3.59 13.28
C ILE A 139 7.36 3.40 13.41
N VAL A 140 6.88 2.27 12.88
CA VAL A 140 5.51 1.76 13.06
C VAL A 140 5.63 0.44 13.80
N ARG A 141 5.12 0.37 15.04
CA ARG A 141 5.32 -0.85 15.84
C ARG A 141 4.20 -1.14 16.82
N ASN A 142 4.10 -2.42 17.20
CA ASN A 142 3.18 -2.90 18.22
C ASN A 142 1.71 -2.58 17.91
N LEU A 143 1.34 -2.46 16.65
CA LEU A 143 -0.02 -2.13 16.23
C LEU A 143 -0.87 -3.39 16.06
N ASP A 144 -2.13 -3.29 16.44
CA ASP A 144 -3.18 -4.27 16.14
C ASP A 144 -4.20 -3.63 15.20
N VAL A 145 -4.09 -3.96 13.91
CA VAL A 145 -4.83 -3.30 12.82
C VAL A 145 -5.86 -4.27 12.24
N TYR A 146 -7.14 -3.89 12.38
CA TYR A 146 -8.26 -4.59 11.79
C TYR A 146 -9.07 -3.64 10.91
N ALA A 147 -9.14 -3.90 9.61
CA ALA A 147 -9.95 -3.12 8.68
C ALA A 147 -10.37 -3.99 7.48
N HIS A 148 -11.65 -4.27 7.37
CA HIS A 148 -12.18 -5.09 6.28
C HIS A 148 -13.12 -4.30 5.37
N GLY A 149 -12.63 -4.02 4.19
CA GLY A 149 -13.35 -3.32 3.14
C GLY A 149 -12.47 -3.21 1.89
N HIS A 150 -12.98 -2.51 0.91
CA HIS A 150 -12.30 -2.33 -0.35
C HIS A 150 -11.15 -1.34 -0.21
N ASN A 151 -9.92 -1.73 -0.59
CA ASN A 151 -8.68 -0.97 -0.41
C ASN A 151 -8.37 -0.66 1.08
N ASN A 152 -8.63 -1.59 1.97
CA ASN A 152 -8.19 -1.47 3.35
C ASN A 152 -6.83 -2.16 3.51
N ASP A 153 -5.81 -1.53 2.92
CA ASP A 153 -4.42 -1.86 3.14
C ASP A 153 -4.01 -1.47 4.57
N GLY A 154 -3.10 -2.20 5.19
CA GLY A 154 -2.66 -1.94 6.56
C GLY A 154 -1.72 -0.74 6.66
N VAL A 155 -0.54 -0.85 6.04
CA VAL A 155 0.44 0.24 5.95
C VAL A 155 0.87 0.43 4.52
N ASP A 156 0.61 1.63 4.01
CA ASP A 156 1.09 2.12 2.72
C ASP A 156 2.25 3.10 2.93
N LEU A 157 3.45 2.68 2.59
CA LEU A 157 4.60 3.59 2.47
C LEU A 157 4.70 4.04 1.01
N GLU A 158 4.43 5.32 0.76
CA GLU A 158 4.46 5.87 -0.59
C GLU A 158 5.49 7.00 -0.70
N MET A 159 6.49 6.85 -1.60
CA MET A 159 7.59 7.81 -1.77
C MET A 159 8.30 8.17 -0.45
N SER A 160 8.29 7.26 0.52
CA SER A 160 8.84 7.45 1.86
C SER A 160 10.13 6.68 2.04
N ARG A 161 10.95 7.06 3.01
CA ARG A 161 12.24 6.41 3.24
C ARG A 161 12.63 6.30 4.70
N ASN A 162 13.52 5.35 4.98
CA ASN A 162 14.13 5.13 6.30
C ASN A 162 13.09 4.74 7.36
N PHE A 163 12.27 3.72 7.07
CA PHE A 163 11.23 3.23 7.98
C PHE A 163 11.51 1.83 8.52
N LEU A 164 11.13 1.64 9.77
CA LEU A 164 11.01 0.34 10.42
C LEU A 164 9.53 0.06 10.73
N ILE A 165 9.03 -1.09 10.27
CA ILE A 165 7.71 -1.63 10.65
C ILE A 165 7.98 -2.92 11.42
N GLU A 166 7.57 -3.00 12.68
CA GLU A 166 7.86 -4.17 13.52
C GLU A 166 6.73 -4.52 14.50
N ASP A 167 6.66 -5.79 14.85
CA ASP A 167 5.78 -6.31 15.91
C ASP A 167 4.29 -5.91 15.69
N CYS A 168 3.86 -5.82 14.43
CA CYS A 168 2.50 -5.44 14.07
C CYS A 168 1.67 -6.66 13.67
N LYS A 169 0.37 -6.60 13.96
CA LYS A 169 -0.61 -7.58 13.57
C LYS A 169 -1.63 -6.96 12.61
N PHE A 170 -1.82 -7.59 11.45
CA PHE A 170 -2.70 -7.11 10.39
C PHE A 170 -3.82 -8.12 10.12
N ASP A 171 -5.06 -7.64 10.14
CA ASP A 171 -6.25 -8.37 9.69
C ASP A 171 -7.01 -7.45 8.74
N GLN A 172 -6.73 -7.59 7.43
CA GLN A 172 -7.01 -6.59 6.41
C GLN A 172 -7.94 -7.10 5.32
N GLY A 173 -8.66 -6.17 4.70
CA GLY A 173 -9.47 -6.43 3.50
C GLY A 173 -8.66 -6.35 2.20
N ASP A 174 -7.42 -5.85 2.26
CA ASP A 174 -6.48 -5.76 1.14
C ASP A 174 -5.06 -6.14 1.61
N ASP A 175 -3.99 -5.54 1.11
CA ASP A 175 -2.60 -5.87 1.45
C ASP A 175 -2.25 -5.48 2.91
N ALA A 176 -1.35 -6.21 3.58
CA ALA A 176 -0.92 -5.88 4.94
C ALA A 176 0.08 -4.72 4.95
N VAL A 177 1.22 -4.91 4.30
CA VAL A 177 2.22 -3.85 4.08
C VAL A 177 2.46 -3.71 2.59
N VAL A 178 2.34 -2.49 2.10
CA VAL A 178 2.52 -2.22 0.68
C VAL A 178 3.46 -1.02 0.49
N ILE A 179 4.39 -1.19 -0.44
CA ILE A 179 5.37 -0.17 -0.79
C ILE A 179 5.00 0.41 -2.13
N LYS A 180 4.83 1.71 -2.16
CA LYS A 180 4.35 2.48 -3.32
C LYS A 180 5.27 3.66 -3.62
N ALA A 181 5.22 4.18 -4.83
CA ALA A 181 5.99 5.35 -5.26
C ALA A 181 5.24 6.13 -6.36
N GLY A 182 3.96 6.36 -6.13
CA GLY A 182 3.13 7.20 -6.97
C GLY A 182 2.80 6.65 -8.36
N ARG A 183 1.99 7.40 -9.09
CA ARG A 183 1.40 6.95 -10.35
C ARG A 183 1.77 7.85 -11.51
N ASN A 184 2.39 7.26 -12.54
CA ASN A 184 2.64 7.86 -13.87
C ASN A 184 3.21 9.29 -13.80
N GLN A 185 2.59 10.26 -14.49
CA GLN A 185 3.07 11.64 -14.62
C GLN A 185 3.34 12.32 -13.27
N ASP A 186 2.47 12.14 -12.28
CA ASP A 186 2.69 12.73 -10.95
C ASP A 186 3.96 12.19 -10.29
N ALA A 187 4.16 10.87 -10.34
CA ALA A 187 5.35 10.25 -9.79
C ALA A 187 6.61 10.64 -10.57
N TRP A 188 6.53 10.73 -11.90
CA TRP A 188 7.68 11.17 -12.71
C TRP A 188 8.05 12.62 -12.44
N ARG A 189 7.07 13.49 -12.20
CA ARG A 189 7.28 14.88 -11.81
C ARG A 189 7.94 15.00 -10.43
N LEU A 190 7.52 14.17 -9.47
CA LEU A 190 8.03 14.18 -8.10
C LEU A 190 9.39 13.49 -7.97
N ASP A 191 9.71 12.57 -8.87
CA ASP A 191 11.00 11.86 -8.98
C ASP A 191 11.54 11.39 -7.61
N THR A 192 10.66 10.78 -6.82
CA THR A 192 10.95 10.39 -5.44
C THR A 192 10.69 8.90 -5.25
N PRO A 193 11.71 8.09 -4.99
CA PRO A 193 11.54 6.67 -4.71
C PRO A 193 11.00 6.42 -3.29
N CYS A 194 10.47 5.21 -3.08
CA CYS A 194 10.30 4.65 -1.75
C CYS A 194 11.45 3.71 -1.45
N GLU A 195 12.18 3.94 -0.35
CA GLU A 195 13.45 3.24 -0.13
C GLU A 195 13.87 3.07 1.33
N ASN A 196 14.75 2.10 1.58
CA ASN A 196 15.35 1.82 2.90
C ASN A 196 14.27 1.46 3.94
N ILE A 197 13.52 0.42 3.67
CA ILE A 197 12.41 -0.04 4.51
C ILE A 197 12.77 -1.39 5.11
N VAL A 198 12.61 -1.53 6.43
CA VAL A 198 12.71 -2.80 7.14
C VAL A 198 11.35 -3.17 7.72
N ILE A 199 10.92 -4.41 7.51
CA ILE A 199 9.67 -4.96 8.04
C ILE A 199 10.03 -6.26 8.77
N ARG A 200 9.69 -6.38 10.04
CA ARG A 200 10.03 -7.58 10.81
C ARG A 200 9.02 -7.93 11.89
N ASN A 201 8.97 -9.21 12.27
CA ASN A 201 8.11 -9.71 13.32
C ASN A 201 6.63 -9.33 13.15
N CYS A 202 6.16 -9.22 11.90
CA CYS A 202 4.78 -8.85 11.61
C CYS A 202 3.97 -10.07 11.19
N ASP A 203 2.71 -10.11 11.61
CA ASP A 203 1.76 -11.16 11.27
C ASP A 203 0.61 -10.62 10.42
N ILE A 204 0.31 -11.28 9.31
CA ILE A 204 -0.95 -11.07 8.61
C ILE A 204 -1.90 -12.23 8.90
N ILE A 205 -3.02 -11.93 9.51
CA ILE A 205 -4.07 -12.92 9.83
C ILE A 205 -4.92 -13.18 8.60
N LYS A 206 -5.41 -12.11 7.98
CA LYS A 206 -6.11 -12.13 6.69
C LYS A 206 -5.69 -10.95 5.86
N GLY A 207 -5.78 -11.11 4.53
CA GLY A 207 -5.48 -10.03 3.59
C GLY A 207 -5.20 -10.56 2.19
N HIS A 208 -4.93 -9.64 1.28
CA HIS A 208 -4.53 -10.02 -0.06
C HIS A 208 -3.06 -10.44 -0.10
N THR A 209 -2.16 -9.62 0.44
CA THR A 209 -0.72 -9.86 0.35
C THR A 209 -0.03 -9.47 1.66
N LEU A 210 0.98 -10.26 2.08
CA LEU A 210 1.82 -9.89 3.23
C LEU A 210 2.73 -8.70 2.86
N LEU A 211 3.47 -8.80 1.74
CA LEU A 211 4.28 -7.72 1.17
C LEU A 211 3.86 -7.44 -0.27
N GLY A 212 3.21 -6.30 -0.49
CA GLY A 212 2.90 -5.76 -1.81
C GLY A 212 3.95 -4.74 -2.27
N ILE A 213 4.37 -4.83 -3.52
CA ILE A 213 5.19 -3.83 -4.21
C ILE A 213 4.38 -3.28 -5.37
N GLY A 214 3.99 -1.98 -5.28
CA GLY A 214 3.15 -1.35 -6.29
C GLY A 214 1.64 -1.57 -6.05
N SER A 215 0.80 -1.39 -7.09
CA SER A 215 1.12 -1.02 -8.48
C SER A 215 1.45 0.46 -8.71
N GLU A 216 1.17 1.34 -7.78
CA GLU A 216 1.61 2.73 -7.80
C GLU A 216 3.11 2.75 -7.43
N MET A 217 3.99 2.72 -8.45
CA MET A 217 5.42 2.59 -8.18
C MET A 217 6.29 3.34 -9.22
N SER A 218 5.73 4.34 -9.87
CA SER A 218 6.39 5.04 -10.99
C SER A 218 7.62 5.87 -10.58
N GLY A 219 7.74 6.25 -9.30
CA GLY A 219 8.94 6.89 -8.75
C GLY A 219 10.08 5.92 -8.41
N GLY A 220 9.80 4.61 -8.45
CA GLY A 220 10.77 3.56 -8.11
C GLY A 220 10.73 3.12 -6.65
N ILE A 221 11.09 1.84 -6.44
CA ILE A 221 11.13 1.22 -5.11
C ILE A 221 12.44 0.45 -4.98
N ARG A 222 13.17 0.63 -3.88
CA ARG A 222 14.41 -0.11 -3.62
C ARG A 222 14.74 -0.29 -2.14
N ASN A 223 15.60 -1.27 -1.87
CA ASN A 223 16.11 -1.55 -0.53
C ASN A 223 14.98 -1.80 0.47
N VAL A 224 14.14 -2.80 0.21
CA VAL A 224 13.09 -3.26 1.12
C VAL A 224 13.49 -4.62 1.66
N TYR A 225 13.51 -4.76 2.97
CA TYR A 225 13.87 -6.00 3.64
C TYR A 225 12.79 -6.42 4.63
N MET A 226 12.07 -7.50 4.29
CA MET A 226 11.10 -8.13 5.18
C MET A 226 11.68 -9.44 5.74
N HIS A 227 11.64 -9.61 7.05
CA HIS A 227 12.11 -10.85 7.68
C HIS A 227 11.38 -11.22 8.97
N ASP A 228 11.42 -12.50 9.29
CA ASP A 228 10.84 -13.06 10.53
C ASP A 228 9.35 -12.74 10.70
N CYS A 229 8.61 -12.78 9.59
CA CYS A 229 7.17 -12.49 9.54
C CYS A 229 6.36 -13.76 9.37
N ALA A 230 5.05 -13.70 9.63
CA ALA A 230 4.17 -14.83 9.44
C ALA A 230 2.82 -14.47 8.79
N ALA A 231 2.23 -15.47 8.11
CA ALA A 231 0.85 -15.42 7.61
C ALA A 231 0.14 -16.72 8.04
N PRO A 232 -0.23 -16.86 9.33
CA PRO A 232 -0.64 -18.15 9.90
C PRO A 232 -1.99 -18.67 9.40
N ASP A 233 -2.84 -17.81 8.86
CA ASP A 233 -4.15 -18.21 8.33
C ASP A 233 -4.15 -18.23 6.79
N SER A 234 -5.07 -17.59 6.14
CA SER A 234 -5.24 -17.61 4.70
C SER A 234 -5.06 -16.22 4.09
N VAL A 235 -4.12 -16.12 3.15
CA VAL A 235 -3.86 -14.92 2.36
C VAL A 235 -3.86 -15.28 0.87
N PHE A 236 -3.98 -14.30 -0.03
CA PHE A 236 -3.88 -14.63 -1.45
C PHE A 236 -2.41 -14.80 -1.86
N ARG A 237 -1.50 -13.94 -1.35
CA ARG A 237 -0.08 -13.96 -1.71
C ARG A 237 0.81 -13.67 -0.50
N LEU A 238 2.02 -14.23 -0.49
CA LEU A 238 3.03 -13.73 0.46
C LEU A 238 3.73 -12.51 -0.10
N PHE A 239 4.19 -12.59 -1.33
CA PHE A 239 4.90 -11.49 -1.97
C PHE A 239 4.33 -11.24 -3.38
N PHE A 240 3.95 -10.00 -3.66
CA PHE A 240 3.46 -9.61 -4.97
C PHE A 240 4.14 -8.33 -5.48
N ALA A 241 4.96 -8.46 -6.54
CA ALA A 241 5.48 -7.35 -7.31
C ALA A 241 4.57 -7.09 -8.51
N LYS A 242 3.84 -5.96 -8.49
CA LYS A 242 2.80 -5.63 -9.46
C LYS A 242 3.07 -4.28 -10.13
N THR A 243 3.07 -4.26 -11.46
CA THR A 243 3.26 -3.05 -12.26
C THR A 243 2.51 -3.15 -13.58
N ASN A 244 2.63 -2.16 -14.45
CA ASN A 244 2.11 -2.21 -15.80
C ASN A 244 2.95 -1.35 -16.77
N HIS A 245 2.66 -1.42 -18.06
CA HIS A 245 3.42 -0.76 -19.12
C HIS A 245 3.35 0.77 -19.14
N ARG A 246 2.70 1.40 -18.18
CA ARG A 246 2.59 2.87 -18.06
C ARG A 246 3.34 3.43 -16.85
N ARG A 247 3.91 2.54 -16.01
CA ARG A 247 4.51 2.96 -14.73
C ARG A 247 5.91 3.50 -14.89
N GLY A 248 6.77 2.84 -15.67
CA GLY A 248 8.20 3.11 -15.63
C GLY A 248 8.79 2.83 -14.24
N GLY A 249 9.74 3.62 -13.82
CA GLY A 249 10.40 3.44 -12.53
C GLY A 249 11.18 2.13 -12.42
N PHE A 250 11.39 1.68 -11.19
CA PHE A 250 12.17 0.48 -10.92
C PHE A 250 11.70 -0.23 -9.64
N ILE A 251 11.96 -1.54 -9.57
CA ILE A 251 11.84 -2.38 -8.36
C ILE A 251 13.19 -3.04 -8.17
N GLU A 252 13.93 -2.68 -7.11
CA GLU A 252 15.31 -3.11 -6.92
C GLU A 252 15.61 -3.54 -5.49
N ASN A 253 16.37 -4.61 -5.34
CA ASN A 253 16.92 -5.04 -4.06
C ASN A 253 15.82 -5.24 -3.00
N ILE A 254 14.86 -6.11 -3.29
CA ILE A 254 13.75 -6.45 -2.39
C ILE A 254 13.97 -7.85 -1.82
N HIS A 255 13.92 -7.96 -0.50
CA HIS A 255 14.18 -9.20 0.21
C HIS A 255 12.99 -9.64 1.06
N MET A 256 12.69 -10.93 1.02
CA MET A 256 11.81 -11.60 1.98
C MET A 256 12.54 -12.82 2.53
N GLU A 257 12.68 -12.89 3.86
CA GLU A 257 13.44 -13.92 4.53
C GLU A 257 12.75 -14.45 5.80
N ASN A 258 12.89 -15.75 6.06
CA ASN A 258 12.37 -16.40 7.27
C ASN A 258 10.87 -16.18 7.49
N VAL A 259 10.05 -16.48 6.50
CA VAL A 259 8.59 -16.32 6.58
C VAL A 259 7.91 -17.68 6.69
N LYS A 260 6.97 -17.78 7.64
CA LYS A 260 6.10 -18.95 7.81
C LYS A 260 4.67 -18.62 7.47
N ALA A 261 4.01 -19.49 6.72
CA ALA A 261 2.66 -19.21 6.24
C ALA A 261 1.76 -20.45 6.26
N GLY A 262 0.47 -20.23 6.36
CA GLY A 262 -0.57 -21.25 6.24
C GLY A 262 -0.94 -21.48 4.77
N LYS A 263 -2.12 -21.02 4.38
CA LYS A 263 -2.70 -21.29 3.05
C LYS A 263 -2.70 -20.06 2.17
N MET A 264 -2.39 -20.24 0.86
CA MET A 264 -2.39 -19.13 -0.09
C MET A 264 -2.58 -19.59 -1.54
N GLN A 265 -2.75 -18.63 -2.44
CA GLN A 265 -2.79 -18.91 -3.87
C GLN A 265 -1.37 -18.87 -4.45
N ARG A 266 -0.53 -17.90 -4.05
CA ARG A 266 0.83 -17.71 -4.56
C ARG A 266 1.80 -17.40 -3.41
N VAL A 267 2.97 -18.01 -3.44
CA VAL A 267 4.06 -17.65 -2.53
C VAL A 267 4.76 -16.40 -3.08
N LEU A 268 5.19 -16.44 -4.33
CA LEU A 268 5.77 -15.30 -5.04
C LEU A 268 5.05 -15.08 -6.37
N GLU A 269 4.59 -13.86 -6.59
CA GLU A 269 4.02 -13.42 -7.86
C GLU A 269 4.72 -12.16 -8.37
N ILE A 270 5.06 -12.16 -9.65
CA ILE A 270 5.46 -10.97 -10.42
C ILE A 270 4.46 -10.84 -11.56
N ASP A 271 3.85 -9.68 -11.72
CA ASP A 271 3.00 -9.37 -12.86
C ASP A 271 3.31 -7.96 -13.37
N THR A 272 3.90 -7.88 -14.57
CA THR A 272 4.31 -6.63 -15.21
C THR A 272 3.26 -6.04 -16.14
N ASP A 273 2.09 -6.66 -16.24
CA ASP A 273 0.96 -6.13 -17.00
C ASP A 273 -0.35 -6.21 -16.19
N VAL A 274 -0.31 -5.76 -14.97
CA VAL A 274 -1.52 -5.70 -14.15
C VAL A 274 -2.53 -4.76 -14.79
N LEU A 275 -3.60 -5.37 -15.32
CA LEU A 275 -4.69 -4.67 -15.99
C LEU A 275 -5.76 -4.29 -14.98
N TYR A 276 -5.65 -3.09 -14.44
CA TYR A 276 -6.76 -2.57 -13.69
C TYR A 276 -7.88 -2.10 -14.60
N GLN A 277 -9.09 -2.28 -14.13
CA GLN A 277 -10.33 -1.80 -14.74
C GLN A 277 -10.34 -0.29 -15.05
N TRP A 278 -9.32 0.42 -14.61
CA TRP A 278 -9.12 1.86 -14.79
C TRP A 278 -8.21 2.21 -15.96
N ARG A 279 -7.70 1.26 -16.71
CA ARG A 279 -6.79 1.52 -17.84
C ARG A 279 -7.37 2.55 -18.82
N ASP A 280 -8.65 2.42 -19.11
CA ASP A 280 -9.34 3.28 -20.07
C ASP A 280 -9.70 4.65 -19.51
N LEU A 281 -9.57 4.86 -18.20
CA LEU A 281 -9.82 6.17 -17.59
C LEU A 281 -8.65 7.14 -17.79
N VAL A 282 -7.46 6.66 -18.13
CA VAL A 282 -6.29 7.51 -18.35
C VAL A 282 -6.29 7.99 -19.80
N PRO A 283 -6.50 9.29 -20.08
CA PRO A 283 -6.69 9.80 -21.44
C PRO A 283 -5.39 9.78 -22.26
N THR A 284 -4.25 9.76 -21.60
CA THR A 284 -2.93 9.72 -22.24
C THR A 284 -2.28 8.38 -22.04
N TYR A 285 -1.58 7.90 -23.06
CA TYR A 285 -0.78 6.68 -22.98
C TYR A 285 0.67 6.96 -23.36
N GLU A 286 1.55 6.66 -22.42
CA GLU A 286 2.98 6.61 -22.65
C GLU A 286 3.51 5.26 -22.16
N GLU A 287 4.14 4.50 -23.05
CA GLU A 287 4.73 3.22 -22.67
C GLU A 287 6.01 3.49 -21.86
N ARG A 288 6.01 3.07 -20.61
CA ARG A 288 7.17 3.09 -19.71
C ARG A 288 7.23 1.77 -18.95
N ILE A 289 8.12 0.90 -19.36
CA ILE A 289 8.30 -0.41 -18.74
C ILE A 289 9.11 -0.26 -17.45
N THR A 290 8.66 -0.95 -16.41
CA THR A 290 9.33 -0.97 -15.11
C THR A 290 10.57 -1.88 -15.17
N ARG A 291 11.70 -1.40 -14.70
CA ARG A 291 12.89 -2.22 -14.49
C ARG A 291 12.77 -2.99 -13.18
N ILE A 292 12.90 -4.31 -13.22
CA ILE A 292 12.91 -5.18 -12.04
C ILE A 292 14.28 -5.84 -11.95
N ASP A 293 15.01 -5.60 -10.84
CA ASP A 293 16.36 -6.12 -10.65
C ASP A 293 16.65 -6.41 -9.16
N GLY A 294 16.75 -7.68 -8.80
CA GLY A 294 17.04 -8.11 -7.45
C GLY A 294 15.78 -8.31 -6.58
N LEU A 295 15.11 -9.44 -6.77
CA LEU A 295 14.08 -9.94 -5.86
C LEU A 295 14.59 -11.23 -5.21
N TYR A 296 14.71 -11.22 -3.89
CA TYR A 296 15.31 -12.31 -3.13
C TYR A 296 14.30 -12.88 -2.14
N MET A 297 14.05 -14.19 -2.24
CA MET A 297 13.19 -14.91 -1.31
C MET A 297 13.97 -16.08 -0.72
N THR A 298 14.12 -16.12 0.60
CA THR A 298 14.94 -17.14 1.28
C THR A 298 14.22 -17.67 2.54
N ASN A 299 14.30 -18.99 2.77
CA ASN A 299 13.75 -19.65 3.97
C ASN A 299 12.26 -19.35 4.18
N VAL A 300 11.43 -19.61 3.18
CA VAL A 300 9.98 -19.43 3.24
C VAL A 300 9.29 -20.78 3.22
N THR A 301 8.39 -21.00 4.17
CA THR A 301 7.60 -22.22 4.26
C THR A 301 6.12 -21.91 4.31
N CYS A 302 5.29 -22.73 3.65
CA CYS A 302 3.84 -22.65 3.76
C CYS A 302 3.22 -24.05 3.80
N GLU A 303 2.06 -24.17 4.44
CA GLU A 303 1.31 -25.42 4.50
C GLU A 303 0.76 -25.79 3.13
N ARG A 304 0.09 -24.85 2.45
CA ARG A 304 -0.57 -25.12 1.18
C ARG A 304 -0.58 -23.91 0.27
N THR A 305 -0.28 -24.14 -1.01
CA THR A 305 -0.39 -23.10 -2.05
C THR A 305 -0.96 -23.68 -3.35
N GLU A 306 -1.56 -22.82 -4.18
CA GLU A 306 -1.87 -23.21 -5.57
C GLU A 306 -0.59 -23.23 -6.42
N ALA A 307 0.30 -22.25 -6.25
CA ALA A 307 1.59 -22.23 -6.90
C ALA A 307 2.67 -21.57 -6.03
N ILE A 308 3.91 -22.03 -6.14
CA ILE A 308 5.04 -21.42 -5.44
C ILE A 308 5.45 -20.15 -6.19
N TYR A 309 5.69 -20.21 -7.50
CA TYR A 309 6.09 -19.05 -8.31
C TYR A 309 5.16 -18.83 -9.49
N ASP A 310 4.70 -17.61 -9.68
CA ASP A 310 4.02 -17.15 -10.90
C ASP A 310 4.66 -15.82 -11.33
N LEU A 311 5.69 -15.93 -12.19
CA LEU A 311 6.57 -14.84 -12.55
C LEU A 311 6.34 -14.44 -14.00
N LYS A 312 5.77 -13.28 -14.24
CA LYS A 312 5.47 -12.72 -15.55
C LYS A 312 6.18 -11.37 -15.71
N GLY A 313 7.42 -11.44 -16.17
CA GLY A 313 8.20 -10.28 -16.56
C GLY A 313 7.82 -9.76 -17.95
N ASP A 314 8.30 -8.58 -18.29
CA ASP A 314 8.10 -7.98 -19.62
C ASP A 314 9.10 -8.51 -20.63
N ALA A 315 8.64 -8.82 -21.87
CA ALA A 315 9.50 -9.35 -22.91
C ALA A 315 10.55 -8.36 -23.43
N LYS A 316 10.25 -7.03 -23.38
CA LYS A 316 11.19 -5.98 -23.82
C LYS A 316 12.21 -5.66 -22.72
N LEU A 317 11.85 -5.86 -21.45
CA LEU A 317 12.71 -5.61 -20.31
C LEU A 317 12.52 -6.72 -19.25
N PRO A 318 13.09 -7.91 -19.47
CA PRO A 318 12.95 -9.03 -18.55
C PRO A 318 13.44 -8.69 -17.15
N ALA A 319 12.76 -9.25 -16.12
CA ALA A 319 13.21 -9.12 -14.74
C ALA A 319 14.56 -9.85 -14.55
N LYS A 320 15.43 -9.31 -13.71
CA LYS A 320 16.77 -9.84 -13.46
C LYS A 320 16.98 -10.15 -11.98
N ASN A 321 17.92 -11.06 -11.72
CA ASN A 321 18.35 -11.40 -10.36
C ASN A 321 17.18 -11.78 -9.42
N VAL A 322 16.23 -12.58 -9.93
CA VAL A 322 15.19 -13.18 -9.10
C VAL A 322 15.74 -14.48 -8.51
N VAL A 323 16.01 -14.44 -7.21
CA VAL A 323 16.70 -15.54 -6.49
C VAL A 323 15.78 -16.10 -5.43
N ILE A 324 15.55 -17.41 -5.51
CA ILE A 324 14.66 -18.14 -4.60
C ILE A 324 15.43 -19.30 -4.00
N LYS A 325 15.58 -19.30 -2.66
CA LYS A 325 16.33 -20.33 -1.91
C LYS A 325 15.50 -20.86 -0.74
N ASN A 326 15.48 -22.17 -0.54
CA ASN A 326 14.81 -22.82 0.59
C ASN A 326 13.33 -22.37 0.71
N VAL A 327 12.61 -22.35 -0.41
CA VAL A 327 11.17 -22.07 -0.43
C VAL A 327 10.45 -23.39 -0.60
N HIS A 328 9.59 -23.72 0.35
CA HIS A 328 8.91 -25.00 0.43
C HIS A 328 7.43 -24.82 0.74
N ALA A 329 6.60 -25.67 0.13
CA ALA A 329 5.19 -25.82 0.45
C ALA A 329 4.92 -27.30 0.70
N ASP A 330 4.20 -27.63 1.79
CA ASP A 330 3.85 -29.01 2.10
C ASP A 330 2.87 -29.59 1.06
N GLU A 331 1.95 -28.74 0.54
CA GLU A 331 1.03 -29.11 -0.54
C GLU A 331 1.02 -28.04 -1.65
N VAL A 332 1.20 -28.46 -2.91
CA VAL A 332 1.04 -27.60 -4.10
C VAL A 332 -0.09 -28.16 -4.96
N THR A 333 -1.16 -27.37 -5.20
CA THR A 333 -2.37 -27.88 -5.84
C THR A 333 -2.47 -27.65 -7.35
N LYS A 334 -1.70 -26.73 -7.92
CA LYS A 334 -1.74 -26.42 -9.37
C LYS A 334 -0.37 -26.60 -10.05
N PHE A 335 0.64 -25.79 -9.70
CA PHE A 335 1.97 -25.86 -10.28
C PHE A 335 3.05 -25.33 -9.33
N ILE A 336 4.26 -25.87 -9.45
CA ILE A 336 5.39 -25.38 -8.67
C ILE A 336 5.86 -24.03 -9.21
N LYS A 337 6.01 -23.92 -10.53
CA LYS A 337 6.52 -22.70 -11.18
C LYS A 337 5.87 -22.45 -12.54
N ASN A 338 5.63 -21.18 -12.78
CA ASN A 338 5.34 -20.60 -14.09
C ASN A 338 6.25 -19.37 -14.24
N VAL A 339 7.14 -19.37 -15.24
CA VAL A 339 8.19 -18.34 -15.35
C VAL A 339 8.29 -17.88 -16.80
N HIS A 340 8.07 -16.59 -17.02
CA HIS A 340 8.17 -15.93 -18.30
C HIS A 340 8.95 -14.62 -18.16
N ASN A 341 9.97 -14.41 -19.00
CA ASN A 341 10.76 -13.18 -19.07
C ASN A 341 11.38 -12.75 -17.70
N VAL A 342 11.96 -13.76 -16.99
CA VAL A 342 12.58 -13.56 -15.68
C VAL A 342 13.91 -14.32 -15.66
#